data_3126bd0ac670c491430819ecb7fe49cd
#
_entry.id   3126bd0ac670c491430819ecb7fe49cd
#
_cell.length_a   1.000
_cell.length_b   1.000
_cell.length_c   1.000
_cell.angle_alpha   90.00
_cell.angle_beta   90.00
_cell.angle_gamma   90.00
#
_symmetry.space_group_name_H-M   'P 1'
#
loop_
_entity.id
_entity.type
_entity.pdbx_description
1 polymer ?
#
loop_
_entity_poly.entity_id
_entity_poly.type
_entity_poly.pdbx_seq_one_letter_code
_entity_poly.pdbx_strand_id
1 'polypeptide(L)'
;MQFGGQTAIKLTEALMKMGVPILGTSAENVDAAEDRELFDEILEKCGIPRPSGHTVFTAEEAKKAANELGYPVLVRPSYVLGGQGMQIAINDEDVDEFIGIINRIAQEHPILVDKYLVGKEIEVDAVCDGEDILIPGIMEHIERAGIHSGDSISVYPAQSLDDHVKATIVDYTRKLAQSLHVIGLINIQFIAMNEEFIVCGEDVYVIEVNPRSSRTVPYISKVTGIPIVPLATRVILGKKLKELGYPTGLAPEADYIAIKMPVFSFEKIRGADISLGPEMKSTGECLGIAKTFNEALYKAFIGAGIKLPKHKNMIMTLKDADKEEGIEIARRFEKIGYRIYATRGTAKVLQEAGVNAIRTNKIEQESPNLLDLILGHKIDLVIDTPSQGVEHSRDGFLIRRTAIETGVNVLTAMDTARALVTSLENTDIKKLTLIDIATVKNI
;
A
#
# COMPACT_ATOMS: atom_id res chain seq x y z
N MET A 1 14.22 5.13 -20.72
CA MET A 1 14.01 3.88 -19.94
C MET A 1 12.87 3.98 -18.93
N GLN A 2 12.35 5.15 -18.64
CA GLN A 2 11.43 5.43 -17.52
C GLN A 2 10.05 4.76 -17.57
N PHE A 3 9.54 4.37 -18.73
CA PHE A 3 8.15 3.85 -18.85
C PHE A 3 8.02 2.34 -18.69
N GLY A 4 9.12 1.61 -18.60
CA GLY A 4 9.13 0.14 -18.47
C GLY A 4 9.27 -0.39 -17.05
N GLY A 5 9.14 0.45 -16.04
CA GLY A 5 9.33 0.10 -14.62
C GLY A 5 10.72 -0.44 -14.32
N GLN A 6 10.84 -1.23 -13.28
CA GLN A 6 12.10 -1.83 -12.79
C GLN A 6 12.86 -2.62 -13.87
N THR A 7 12.16 -3.35 -14.72
CA THR A 7 12.81 -4.18 -15.76
C THR A 7 13.55 -3.34 -16.77
N ALA A 8 12.97 -2.20 -17.19
CA ALA A 8 13.59 -1.32 -18.17
C ALA A 8 14.78 -0.55 -17.58
N ILE A 9 14.68 -0.12 -16.32
CA ILE A 9 15.75 0.62 -15.62
C ILE A 9 16.99 -0.24 -15.48
N LYS A 10 16.89 -1.51 -15.17
CA LYS A 10 18.03 -2.43 -15.07
C LYS A 10 18.86 -2.58 -16.35
N LEU A 11 18.32 -2.19 -17.51
CA LEU A 11 19.07 -2.17 -18.77
C LEU A 11 19.90 -0.90 -18.96
N THR A 12 19.70 0.13 -18.14
CA THR A 12 20.27 1.46 -18.34
C THR A 12 21.80 1.44 -18.35
N GLU A 13 22.40 0.84 -17.32
CA GLU A 13 23.86 0.75 -17.19
C GLU A 13 24.50 -0.04 -18.36
N ALA A 14 23.91 -1.18 -18.72
CA ALA A 14 24.40 -1.99 -19.82
C ALA A 14 24.35 -1.24 -21.18
N LEU A 15 23.25 -0.52 -21.41
CA LEU A 15 23.10 0.29 -22.63
C LEU A 15 24.09 1.47 -22.66
N MET A 16 24.34 2.14 -21.54
CA MET A 16 25.35 3.20 -21.44
C MET A 16 26.76 2.68 -21.75
N LYS A 17 27.14 1.51 -21.20
CA LYS A 17 28.42 0.85 -21.50
C LYS A 17 28.58 0.51 -22.99
N MET A 18 27.48 0.28 -23.69
CA MET A 18 27.42 0.07 -25.13
C MET A 18 27.42 1.38 -25.94
N GLY A 19 27.48 2.53 -25.30
CA GLY A 19 27.44 3.85 -25.97
C GLY A 19 26.03 4.27 -26.45
N VAL A 20 24.96 3.63 -25.96
CA VAL A 20 23.58 4.00 -26.29
C VAL A 20 23.16 5.17 -25.39
N PRO A 21 22.75 6.32 -25.95
CA PRO A 21 22.31 7.46 -25.15
C PRO A 21 21.00 7.13 -24.43
N ILE A 22 20.96 7.42 -23.13
CA ILE A 22 19.75 7.29 -22.32
C ILE A 22 19.00 8.62 -22.33
N LEU A 23 17.75 8.60 -22.76
CA LEU A 23 16.85 9.74 -22.69
C LEU A 23 16.15 9.80 -21.34
N GLY A 24 16.04 11.01 -20.76
CA GLY A 24 15.47 11.23 -19.44
C GLY A 24 16.53 11.24 -18.33
N THR A 25 16.16 10.78 -17.15
CA THR A 25 17.09 10.70 -16.00
C THR A 25 18.25 9.75 -16.29
N SER A 26 19.47 10.17 -15.98
CA SER A 26 20.68 9.37 -16.22
C SER A 26 20.75 8.11 -15.36
N ALA A 27 21.54 7.11 -15.76
CA ALA A 27 21.75 5.90 -14.96
C ALA A 27 22.32 6.23 -13.59
N GLU A 28 23.33 7.10 -13.53
CA GLU A 28 23.98 7.52 -12.27
C GLU A 28 22.98 8.11 -11.27
N ASN A 29 22.01 8.90 -11.75
CA ASN A 29 20.98 9.50 -10.90
C ASN A 29 19.88 8.49 -10.51
N VAL A 30 19.62 7.49 -11.35
CA VAL A 30 18.74 6.37 -10.99
C VAL A 30 19.42 5.52 -9.91
N ASP A 31 20.70 5.17 -10.09
CA ASP A 31 21.46 4.38 -9.12
C ASP A 31 21.60 5.13 -7.78
N ALA A 32 21.79 6.45 -7.80
CA ALA A 32 21.82 7.28 -6.59
C ALA A 32 20.50 7.28 -5.80
N ALA A 33 19.36 7.03 -6.45
CA ALA A 33 18.08 6.85 -5.78
C ALA A 33 17.86 5.43 -5.24
N GLU A 34 18.52 4.41 -5.85
CA GLU A 34 18.42 2.99 -5.45
C GLU A 34 19.49 2.59 -4.43
N ASP A 35 20.66 3.24 -4.45
CA ASP A 35 21.74 3.03 -3.50
C ASP A 35 21.43 3.73 -2.18
N ARG A 36 21.44 2.97 -1.07
CA ARG A 36 21.05 3.49 0.24
C ARG A 36 21.96 4.62 0.71
N GLU A 37 23.29 4.45 0.60
CA GLU A 37 24.23 5.42 1.16
C GLU A 37 24.16 6.74 0.39
N LEU A 38 24.11 6.67 -0.95
CA LEU A 38 23.98 7.85 -1.81
C LEU A 38 22.64 8.55 -1.60
N PHE A 39 21.57 7.77 -1.44
CA PHE A 39 20.25 8.34 -1.21
C PHE A 39 20.14 9.00 0.17
N ASP A 40 20.72 8.40 1.20
CA ASP A 40 20.83 8.97 2.54
C ASP A 40 21.56 10.32 2.52
N GLU A 41 22.69 10.42 1.80
CA GLU A 41 23.39 11.69 1.63
C GLU A 41 22.53 12.77 0.93
N ILE A 42 21.75 12.37 -0.07
CA ILE A 42 20.85 13.29 -0.78
C ILE A 42 19.76 13.80 0.17
N LEU A 43 19.12 12.92 0.95
CA LEU A 43 18.10 13.30 1.92
C LEU A 43 18.67 14.26 2.99
N GLU A 44 19.86 13.96 3.52
CA GLU A 44 20.52 14.81 4.50
C GLU A 44 20.84 16.20 3.93
N LYS A 45 21.41 16.27 2.73
CA LYS A 45 21.67 17.56 2.04
C LYS A 45 20.40 18.36 1.79
N CYS A 46 19.27 17.70 1.54
CA CYS A 46 17.97 18.32 1.35
C CYS A 46 17.27 18.69 2.64
N GLY A 47 17.75 18.23 3.79
CA GLY A 47 17.06 18.37 5.09
C GLY A 47 15.74 17.62 5.15
N ILE A 48 15.67 16.44 4.51
CA ILE A 48 14.47 15.61 4.41
C ILE A 48 14.63 14.42 5.36
N PRO A 49 13.70 14.20 6.32
CA PRO A 49 13.78 13.10 7.25
C PRO A 49 13.45 11.75 6.57
N ARG A 50 14.10 10.71 7.05
CA ARG A 50 13.89 9.31 6.68
C ARG A 50 13.85 8.42 7.90
N PRO A 51 13.28 7.19 7.80
CA PRO A 51 13.38 6.22 8.88
C PRO A 51 14.84 5.92 9.21
N SER A 52 15.18 5.92 10.48
CA SER A 52 16.50 5.48 10.94
C SER A 52 16.69 4.00 10.64
N GLY A 53 17.92 3.59 10.30
CA GLY A 53 18.18 2.19 10.02
C GLY A 53 19.66 1.86 9.94
N HIS A 54 19.96 0.55 9.91
CA HIS A 54 21.30 0.00 9.88
C HIS A 54 21.44 -1.02 8.75
N THR A 55 22.62 -1.04 8.14
CA THR A 55 23.06 -2.10 7.25
C THR A 55 23.83 -3.14 8.07
N VAL A 56 23.44 -4.40 7.99
CA VAL A 56 24.00 -5.48 8.81
C VAL A 56 24.26 -6.72 7.95
N PHE A 57 25.11 -7.62 8.44
CA PHE A 57 25.52 -8.83 7.72
C PHE A 57 25.21 -10.12 8.47
N THR A 58 24.90 -10.04 9.77
CA THR A 58 24.65 -11.20 10.62
C THR A 58 23.34 -11.03 11.40
N ALA A 59 22.81 -12.16 11.89
CA ALA A 59 21.61 -12.16 12.73
C ALA A 59 21.82 -11.42 14.06
N GLU A 60 23.02 -11.57 14.64
CA GLU A 60 23.38 -10.88 15.88
C GLU A 60 23.44 -9.37 15.72
N GLU A 61 24.04 -8.91 14.60
CA GLU A 61 24.06 -7.47 14.25
C GLU A 61 22.66 -6.94 14.02
N ALA A 62 21.80 -7.72 13.35
CA ALA A 62 20.42 -7.33 13.08
C ALA A 62 19.58 -7.22 14.36
N LYS A 63 19.70 -8.17 15.31
CA LYS A 63 19.03 -8.07 16.62
C LYS A 63 19.52 -6.85 17.40
N LYS A 64 20.84 -6.62 17.40
CA LYS A 64 21.40 -5.43 18.04
C LYS A 64 20.84 -4.14 17.44
N ALA A 65 20.83 -4.03 16.11
CA ALA A 65 20.27 -2.89 15.39
C ALA A 65 18.77 -2.71 15.71
N ALA A 66 17.99 -3.79 15.71
CA ALA A 66 16.57 -3.78 16.03
C ALA A 66 16.30 -3.29 17.47
N ASN A 67 17.12 -3.73 18.43
CA ASN A 67 17.02 -3.29 19.82
C ASN A 67 17.43 -1.81 20.01
N GLU A 68 18.42 -1.33 19.26
CA GLU A 68 18.82 0.10 19.26
C GLU A 68 17.74 0.99 18.66
N LEU A 69 17.11 0.56 17.55
CA LEU A 69 16.02 1.29 16.90
C LEU A 69 14.70 1.21 17.69
N GLY A 70 14.55 0.17 18.50
CA GLY A 70 13.30 -0.19 19.18
C GLY A 70 12.28 -0.81 18.22
N TYR A 71 11.63 -1.89 18.65
CA TYR A 71 10.59 -2.57 17.87
C TYR A 71 9.32 -1.72 17.71
N PRO A 72 8.54 -1.91 16.63
CA PRO A 72 8.80 -2.79 15.48
C PRO A 72 9.86 -2.25 14.53
N VAL A 73 10.53 -3.17 13.79
CA VAL A 73 11.49 -2.84 12.74
C VAL A 73 11.14 -3.55 11.43
N LEU A 74 11.54 -2.96 10.32
CA LEU A 74 11.44 -3.57 8.99
C LEU A 74 12.78 -4.23 8.66
N VAL A 75 12.76 -5.53 8.40
CA VAL A 75 13.94 -6.31 7.98
C VAL A 75 13.80 -6.65 6.50
N ARG A 76 14.82 -6.31 5.70
CA ARG A 76 14.80 -6.55 4.25
C ARG A 76 16.19 -6.80 3.67
N PRO A 77 16.33 -7.57 2.57
CA PRO A 77 17.56 -7.61 1.80
C PRO A 77 17.86 -6.21 1.20
N SER A 78 19.14 -5.88 1.01
CA SER A 78 19.55 -4.58 0.44
C SER A 78 19.10 -4.39 -1.01
N TYR A 79 18.99 -5.49 -1.76
CA TYR A 79 18.59 -5.47 -3.17
C TYR A 79 17.37 -6.37 -3.39
N VAL A 80 16.17 -5.80 -3.38
CA VAL A 80 14.92 -6.53 -3.64
C VAL A 80 14.05 -5.83 -4.66
N LEU A 81 13.31 -6.65 -5.41
CA LEU A 81 12.28 -6.20 -6.35
C LEU A 81 10.91 -6.40 -5.73
N GLY A 82 10.09 -5.33 -5.70
CA GLY A 82 8.71 -5.44 -5.28
C GLY A 82 8.52 -5.93 -3.84
N GLY A 83 9.45 -5.58 -2.94
CA GLY A 83 9.34 -5.91 -1.52
C GLY A 83 9.57 -7.39 -1.15
N GLN A 84 10.10 -8.20 -2.07
CA GLN A 84 10.35 -9.62 -1.82
C GLN A 84 11.28 -9.82 -0.62
N GLY A 85 10.89 -10.66 0.33
CA GLY A 85 11.65 -10.96 1.54
C GLY A 85 11.65 -9.85 2.59
N MET A 86 10.88 -8.78 2.41
CA MET A 86 10.68 -7.76 3.44
C MET A 86 9.68 -8.26 4.49
N GLN A 87 10.01 -8.07 5.78
CA GLN A 87 9.17 -8.48 6.90
C GLN A 87 9.23 -7.46 8.04
N ILE A 88 8.15 -7.34 8.79
CA ILE A 88 8.06 -6.50 9.99
C ILE A 88 8.28 -7.39 11.21
N ALA A 89 9.38 -7.16 11.93
CA ALA A 89 9.73 -7.87 13.15
C ALA A 89 9.28 -7.06 14.38
N ILE A 90 8.71 -7.75 15.37
CA ILE A 90 8.25 -7.16 16.63
C ILE A 90 9.05 -7.64 17.84
N ASN A 91 9.97 -8.57 17.65
CA ASN A 91 10.85 -9.15 18.68
C ASN A 91 12.09 -9.80 18.03
N ASP A 92 13.02 -10.27 18.85
CA ASP A 92 14.26 -10.90 18.40
C ASP A 92 14.04 -12.24 17.67
N GLU A 93 13.01 -12.99 18.05
CA GLU A 93 12.66 -14.27 17.43
C GLU A 93 12.21 -14.07 15.97
N ASP A 94 11.42 -13.05 15.71
CA ASP A 94 11.01 -12.68 14.35
C ASP A 94 12.24 -12.31 13.49
N VAL A 95 13.19 -11.55 14.05
CA VAL A 95 14.42 -11.17 13.35
C VAL A 95 15.22 -12.42 12.96
N ASP A 96 15.41 -13.38 13.86
CA ASP A 96 16.11 -14.64 13.58
C ASP A 96 15.41 -15.44 12.47
N GLU A 97 14.07 -15.56 12.52
CA GLU A 97 13.29 -16.25 11.48
C GLU A 97 13.44 -15.59 10.12
N PHE A 98 13.29 -14.26 10.05
CA PHE A 98 13.33 -13.51 8.79
C PHE A 98 14.71 -13.51 8.16
N ILE A 99 15.77 -13.41 8.95
CA ILE A 99 17.14 -13.54 8.45
C ILE A 99 17.39 -14.94 7.91
N GLY A 100 16.84 -15.98 8.57
CA GLY A 100 16.87 -17.34 8.06
C GLY A 100 16.19 -17.48 6.68
N ILE A 101 15.11 -16.74 6.43
CA ILE A 101 14.42 -16.70 5.14
C ILE A 101 15.26 -15.92 4.10
N ILE A 102 15.75 -14.74 4.47
CA ILE A 102 16.57 -13.89 3.59
C ILE A 102 17.84 -14.63 3.13
N ASN A 103 18.54 -15.29 4.02
CA ASN A 103 19.75 -16.04 3.71
C ASN A 103 19.52 -17.22 2.74
N ARG A 104 18.30 -17.74 2.64
CA ARG A 104 17.94 -18.75 1.64
C ARG A 104 17.72 -18.16 0.25
N ILE A 105 17.33 -16.89 0.18
CA ILE A 105 16.99 -16.18 -1.07
C ILE A 105 18.20 -15.42 -1.61
N ALA A 106 18.98 -14.81 -0.73
CA ALA A 106 20.07 -13.88 -1.08
C ALA A 106 21.29 -14.05 -0.14
N GLN A 107 22.07 -15.12 -0.35
CA GLN A 107 23.15 -15.57 0.55
C GLN A 107 24.34 -14.59 0.75
N GLU A 108 24.51 -13.55 -0.05
CA GLU A 108 25.71 -12.69 -0.02
C GLU A 108 25.38 -11.17 0.00
N HIS A 109 24.16 -10.80 0.28
CA HIS A 109 23.77 -9.39 0.30
C HIS A 109 23.62 -8.86 1.73
N PRO A 110 23.99 -7.59 1.98
CA PRO A 110 23.70 -6.96 3.26
C PRO A 110 22.18 -6.91 3.54
N ILE A 111 21.84 -6.97 4.82
CA ILE A 111 20.46 -6.89 5.32
C ILE A 111 20.27 -5.48 5.86
N LEU A 112 19.13 -4.90 5.58
CA LEU A 112 18.72 -3.61 6.11
C LEU A 112 17.72 -3.84 7.25
N VAL A 113 17.97 -3.17 8.36
CA VAL A 113 17.06 -3.12 9.52
C VAL A 113 16.68 -1.65 9.71
N ASP A 114 15.44 -1.33 9.38
CA ASP A 114 14.93 0.05 9.44
C ASP A 114 13.87 0.18 10.53
N LYS A 115 13.82 1.33 11.20
CA LYS A 115 12.70 1.65 12.10
C LYS A 115 11.39 1.61 11.32
N TYR A 116 10.47 0.77 11.77
CA TYR A 116 9.13 0.74 11.19
C TYR A 116 8.32 1.93 11.71
N LEU A 117 7.89 2.78 10.81
CA LEU A 117 7.06 3.95 11.13
C LEU A 117 5.58 3.57 10.95
N VAL A 118 4.81 3.83 12.00
CA VAL A 118 3.35 3.67 11.95
C VAL A 118 2.74 5.01 11.57
N GLY A 119 2.19 5.10 10.36
CA GLY A 119 1.64 6.36 9.86
C GLY A 119 0.81 6.17 8.60
N LYS A 120 0.33 7.27 8.07
CA LYS A 120 -0.39 7.33 6.80
C LYS A 120 0.62 7.31 5.66
N GLU A 121 0.53 6.33 4.79
CA GLU A 121 1.34 6.29 3.58
C GLU A 121 0.74 7.18 2.50
N ILE A 122 1.62 7.93 1.83
CA ILE A 122 1.25 8.92 0.83
C ILE A 122 2.12 8.69 -0.40
N GLU A 123 1.53 8.79 -1.58
CA GLU A 123 2.22 8.59 -2.85
C GLU A 123 2.04 9.78 -3.77
N VAL A 124 3.12 10.17 -4.43
CA VAL A 124 3.15 11.24 -5.42
C VAL A 124 3.85 10.75 -6.68
N ASP A 125 3.20 10.94 -7.83
CA ASP A 125 3.83 10.89 -9.14
C ASP A 125 4.01 12.31 -9.66
N ALA A 126 5.20 12.66 -10.13
CA ALA A 126 5.48 13.97 -10.68
C ALA A 126 6.21 13.90 -12.02
N VAL A 127 6.06 14.95 -12.82
CA VAL A 127 6.87 15.19 -14.01
C VAL A 127 7.85 16.34 -13.71
N CYS A 128 9.14 16.11 -13.98
CA CYS A 128 10.19 17.11 -13.79
C CYS A 128 10.94 17.37 -15.11
N ASP A 129 11.16 18.65 -15.44
CA ASP A 129 11.90 19.08 -16.63
C ASP A 129 13.34 19.56 -16.35
N GLY A 130 13.83 19.25 -15.13
CA GLY A 130 15.12 19.67 -14.61
C GLY A 130 15.12 21.03 -13.91
N GLU A 131 14.06 21.82 -14.06
CA GLU A 131 13.88 23.13 -13.43
C GLU A 131 12.61 23.17 -12.58
N ASP A 132 11.50 22.81 -13.20
CA ASP A 132 10.17 22.81 -12.59
C ASP A 132 9.63 21.39 -12.43
N ILE A 133 8.67 21.24 -11.52
CA ILE A 133 7.90 20.01 -11.32
C ILE A 133 6.42 20.25 -11.53
N LEU A 134 5.71 19.21 -11.98
CA LEU A 134 4.25 19.16 -11.96
C LEU A 134 3.83 17.91 -11.17
N ILE A 135 3.08 18.11 -10.09
CA ILE A 135 2.43 17.06 -9.31
C ILE A 135 0.95 17.09 -9.69
N PRO A 136 0.43 16.09 -10.39
CA PRO A 136 -0.98 16.03 -10.77
C PRO A 136 -1.94 15.94 -9.61
N GLY A 137 -1.50 15.32 -8.51
CA GLY A 137 -2.26 15.18 -7.27
C GLY A 137 -1.51 14.35 -6.24
N ILE A 138 -1.90 14.51 -4.98
CA ILE A 138 -1.38 13.74 -3.85
C ILE A 138 -2.39 12.64 -3.54
N MET A 139 -1.89 11.40 -3.45
CA MET A 139 -2.68 10.21 -3.10
C MET A 139 -2.34 9.76 -1.69
N GLU A 140 -3.35 9.34 -0.93
CA GLU A 140 -3.12 8.68 0.36
C GLU A 140 -3.61 7.23 0.33
N HIS A 141 -2.96 6.34 1.08
CA HIS A 141 -3.38 4.95 1.21
C HIS A 141 -4.37 4.79 2.37
N ILE A 142 -5.34 3.90 2.20
CA ILE A 142 -6.27 3.55 3.29
C ILE A 142 -5.56 2.68 4.31
N GLU A 143 -4.82 1.68 3.85
CA GLU A 143 -4.05 0.79 4.69
C GLU A 143 -2.86 1.52 5.33
N ARG A 144 -2.47 1.04 6.52
CA ARG A 144 -1.26 1.50 7.21
C ARG A 144 -0.03 1.13 6.40
N ALA A 145 1.07 1.87 6.62
CA ALA A 145 2.37 1.55 6.05
C ALA A 145 2.77 0.09 6.30
N GLY A 146 3.54 -0.48 5.37
CA GLY A 146 3.99 -1.87 5.41
C GLY A 146 3.22 -2.81 4.48
N ILE A 147 2.19 -2.32 3.77
CA ILE A 147 1.58 -3.01 2.63
C ILE A 147 2.12 -2.34 1.36
N HIS A 148 2.53 -3.15 0.38
CA HIS A 148 3.06 -2.63 -0.88
C HIS A 148 2.08 -1.66 -1.54
N SER A 149 2.55 -0.52 -2.04
CA SER A 149 1.70 0.54 -2.62
C SER A 149 0.78 0.06 -3.75
N GLY A 150 1.25 -0.92 -4.55
CA GLY A 150 0.44 -1.58 -5.57
C GLY A 150 -0.77 -2.35 -5.01
N ASP A 151 -0.68 -2.83 -3.77
CA ASP A 151 -1.70 -3.63 -3.09
C ASP A 151 -2.58 -2.79 -2.15
N SER A 152 -2.22 -1.52 -1.93
CA SER A 152 -2.98 -0.59 -1.10
C SER A 152 -4.09 0.11 -1.90
N ILE A 153 -5.17 0.43 -1.20
CA ILE A 153 -6.24 1.28 -1.72
C ILE A 153 -5.76 2.72 -1.67
N SER A 154 -5.65 3.39 -2.84
CA SER A 154 -5.21 4.79 -2.89
C SER A 154 -6.38 5.72 -3.16
N VAL A 155 -6.42 6.84 -2.46
CA VAL A 155 -7.47 7.85 -2.52
C VAL A 155 -6.92 9.14 -3.10
N TYR A 156 -7.62 9.72 -4.08
CA TYR A 156 -7.36 11.04 -4.63
C TYR A 156 -8.64 11.88 -4.64
N PRO A 157 -8.59 13.16 -4.26
CA PRO A 157 -7.51 13.82 -3.50
C PRO A 157 -7.32 13.20 -2.12
N ALA A 158 -6.15 13.39 -1.52
CA ALA A 158 -5.89 12.98 -0.14
C ALA A 158 -6.89 13.64 0.83
N GLN A 159 -7.47 12.86 1.74
CA GLN A 159 -8.60 13.28 2.57
C GLN A 159 -8.19 13.69 3.98
N SER A 160 -7.06 13.19 4.48
CA SER A 160 -6.62 13.36 5.87
C SER A 160 -5.44 14.34 6.03
N LEU A 161 -4.93 14.89 4.93
CA LEU A 161 -3.75 15.76 4.93
C LEU A 161 -4.16 17.23 5.01
N ASP A 162 -3.56 17.97 5.93
CA ASP A 162 -3.68 19.42 5.98
C ASP A 162 -2.82 20.12 4.91
N ASP A 163 -3.01 21.41 4.77
CA ASP A 163 -2.30 22.21 3.75
C ASP A 163 -0.80 22.30 4.03
N HIS A 164 -0.38 22.21 5.29
CA HIS A 164 1.03 22.24 5.67
C HIS A 164 1.74 20.95 5.25
N VAL A 165 1.15 19.79 5.51
CA VAL A 165 1.65 18.50 5.03
C VAL A 165 1.72 18.46 3.52
N LYS A 166 0.67 18.92 2.82
CA LYS A 166 0.68 19.00 1.35
C LYS A 166 1.81 19.89 0.84
N ALA A 167 2.02 21.06 1.46
CA ALA A 167 3.11 21.96 1.10
C ALA A 167 4.50 21.33 1.34
N THR A 168 4.68 20.60 2.44
CA THR A 168 5.91 19.86 2.76
C THR A 168 6.19 18.78 1.71
N ILE A 169 5.18 18.00 1.32
CA ILE A 169 5.30 16.99 0.27
C ILE A 169 5.72 17.60 -1.07
N VAL A 170 5.12 18.74 -1.44
CA VAL A 170 5.49 19.47 -2.66
C VAL A 170 6.93 19.96 -2.61
N ASP A 171 7.37 20.52 -1.48
CA ASP A 171 8.75 20.98 -1.29
C ASP A 171 9.75 19.82 -1.35
N TYR A 172 9.48 18.71 -0.65
CA TYR A 172 10.34 17.53 -0.68
C TYR A 172 10.41 16.92 -2.09
N THR A 173 9.28 16.82 -2.78
CA THR A 173 9.25 16.35 -4.18
C THR A 173 10.13 17.22 -5.07
N ARG A 174 10.06 18.55 -4.94
CA ARG A 174 10.89 19.48 -5.70
C ARG A 174 12.38 19.32 -5.40
N LYS A 175 12.75 19.28 -4.12
CA LYS A 175 14.14 19.12 -3.69
C LYS A 175 14.75 17.82 -4.20
N LEU A 176 14.02 16.72 -4.08
CA LEU A 176 14.47 15.40 -4.55
C LEU A 176 14.59 15.34 -6.07
N ALA A 177 13.59 15.84 -6.80
CA ALA A 177 13.64 15.87 -8.25
C ALA A 177 14.84 16.71 -8.77
N GLN A 178 15.16 17.82 -8.11
CA GLN A 178 16.32 18.65 -8.45
C GLN A 178 17.66 18.00 -8.08
N SER A 179 17.76 17.42 -6.86
CA SER A 179 19.02 16.78 -6.39
C SER A 179 19.37 15.53 -7.18
N LEU A 180 18.35 14.79 -7.63
CA LEU A 180 18.51 13.63 -8.51
C LEU A 180 18.53 13.99 -10.01
N HIS A 181 18.57 15.28 -10.36
CA HIS A 181 18.54 15.77 -11.73
C HIS A 181 17.52 15.05 -12.63
N VAL A 182 16.32 14.87 -12.11
CA VAL A 182 15.27 14.11 -12.78
C VAL A 182 14.80 14.84 -14.05
N ILE A 183 14.78 14.09 -15.15
CA ILE A 183 14.16 14.52 -16.41
C ILE A 183 13.10 13.48 -16.79
N GLY A 184 11.83 13.84 -16.69
CA GLY A 184 10.71 12.94 -16.93
C GLY A 184 9.94 12.62 -15.63
N LEU A 185 9.72 11.35 -15.33
CA LEU A 185 8.90 10.92 -14.21
C LEU A 185 9.71 10.65 -12.95
N ILE A 186 9.09 10.95 -11.82
CA ILE A 186 9.54 10.55 -10.48
C ILE A 186 8.32 10.15 -9.66
N ASN A 187 8.44 9.04 -8.94
CA ASN A 187 7.48 8.58 -7.96
C ASN A 187 8.12 8.64 -6.57
N ILE A 188 7.43 9.16 -5.59
CA ILE A 188 7.92 9.28 -4.21
C ILE A 188 6.85 8.77 -3.26
N GLN A 189 7.29 7.95 -2.31
CA GLN A 189 6.46 7.45 -1.21
C GLN A 189 6.89 8.11 0.09
N PHE A 190 5.90 8.59 0.83
CA PHE A 190 6.06 9.26 2.10
C PHE A 190 5.28 8.52 3.18
N ILE A 191 5.72 8.66 4.43
CA ILE A 191 4.90 8.38 5.62
C ILE A 191 4.72 9.68 6.37
N ALA A 192 3.47 10.04 6.62
CA ALA A 192 3.14 11.07 7.57
C ALA A 192 2.75 10.43 8.90
N MET A 193 3.52 10.72 9.95
CA MET A 193 3.24 10.24 11.30
C MET A 193 1.98 10.91 11.83
N ASN A 194 1.21 10.18 12.62
CA ASN A 194 -0.08 10.62 13.09
C ASN A 194 -0.16 10.42 14.61
N GLU A 195 -0.31 11.49 15.36
CA GLU A 195 -0.80 11.44 16.72
C GLU A 195 -2.31 11.73 16.68
N GLU A 196 -3.15 10.73 16.95
CA GLU A 196 -4.60 10.84 17.06
C GLU A 196 -5.36 11.39 15.81
N PHE A 197 -5.16 10.82 14.62
CA PHE A 197 -5.94 11.12 13.40
C PHE A 197 -5.71 12.49 12.72
N ILE A 198 -4.82 13.31 13.22
CA ILE A 198 -4.41 14.58 12.59
C ILE A 198 -2.93 14.51 12.25
N VAL A 199 -2.58 14.63 10.97
CA VAL A 199 -1.19 14.67 10.50
C VAL A 199 -0.66 16.10 10.71
N CYS A 200 0.32 16.26 11.61
CA CYS A 200 1.03 17.52 11.82
C CYS A 200 2.31 17.55 10.96
N GLY A 201 2.60 18.68 10.32
CA GLY A 201 3.59 18.78 9.25
C GLY A 201 5.06 18.56 9.57
N GLU A 202 5.42 18.34 10.84
CA GLU A 202 6.83 18.11 11.23
C GLU A 202 7.28 16.65 11.08
N ASP A 203 6.36 15.71 10.76
CA ASP A 203 6.58 14.27 10.79
C ASP A 203 6.33 13.61 9.43
N VAL A 204 6.77 14.24 8.34
CA VAL A 204 6.71 13.65 6.99
C VAL A 204 8.07 13.06 6.62
N TYR A 205 8.11 11.75 6.45
CA TYR A 205 9.31 10.98 6.11
C TYR A 205 9.25 10.48 4.68
N VAL A 206 10.40 10.49 3.98
CA VAL A 206 10.54 9.81 2.69
C VAL A 206 10.96 8.38 2.93
N ILE A 207 10.25 7.43 2.31
CA ILE A 207 10.58 5.99 2.42
C ILE A 207 11.13 5.42 1.13
N GLU A 208 10.72 5.92 -0.04
CA GLU A 208 11.20 5.44 -1.32
C GLU A 208 11.10 6.53 -2.39
N VAL A 209 12.10 6.57 -3.27
CA VAL A 209 12.09 7.41 -4.47
C VAL A 209 12.40 6.57 -5.69
N ASN A 210 11.56 6.68 -6.70
CA ASN A 210 11.70 5.97 -7.96
C ASN A 210 11.74 6.98 -9.11
N PRO A 211 12.92 7.31 -9.71
CA PRO A 211 13.01 8.23 -10.84
C PRO A 211 12.53 7.58 -12.15
N ARG A 212 11.33 7.09 -12.15
CA ARG A 212 10.65 6.37 -13.24
C ARG A 212 9.13 6.40 -13.04
N SER A 213 8.39 5.86 -14.02
CA SER A 213 6.94 5.67 -13.88
C SER A 213 6.62 4.64 -12.78
N SER A 214 5.57 4.92 -12.04
CA SER A 214 4.94 4.04 -11.07
C SER A 214 3.73 3.32 -11.69
N ARG A 215 3.11 2.45 -10.91
CA ARG A 215 1.84 1.81 -11.26
C ARG A 215 0.64 2.73 -11.13
N THR A 216 0.75 3.77 -10.31
CA THR A 216 -0.31 4.75 -10.09
C THR A 216 -0.42 5.80 -11.20
N VAL A 217 0.60 5.91 -12.08
CA VAL A 217 0.59 6.85 -13.21
C VAL A 217 -0.67 6.74 -14.11
N PRO A 218 -1.13 5.55 -14.53
CA PRO A 218 -2.37 5.46 -15.32
C PRO A 218 -3.61 5.93 -14.55
N TYR A 219 -3.68 5.62 -13.26
CA TYR A 219 -4.77 6.05 -12.38
C TYR A 219 -4.79 7.56 -12.22
N ILE A 220 -3.69 8.15 -11.71
CA ILE A 220 -3.64 9.60 -11.42
C ILE A 220 -3.76 10.44 -12.70
N SER A 221 -3.20 9.99 -13.82
CA SER A 221 -3.37 10.63 -15.11
C SER A 221 -4.85 10.69 -15.53
N LYS A 222 -5.57 9.59 -15.34
CA LYS A 222 -6.98 9.48 -15.70
C LYS A 222 -7.88 10.34 -14.83
N VAL A 223 -7.66 10.33 -13.53
CA VAL A 223 -8.53 11.04 -12.59
C VAL A 223 -8.24 12.53 -12.48
N THR A 224 -7.07 12.99 -12.88
CA THR A 224 -6.76 14.42 -12.94
C THR A 224 -6.98 15.01 -14.33
N GLY A 225 -7.10 14.15 -15.36
CA GLY A 225 -7.16 14.59 -16.75
C GLY A 225 -5.82 15.09 -17.30
N ILE A 226 -4.73 15.02 -16.54
CA ILE A 226 -3.38 15.41 -16.96
C ILE A 226 -2.72 14.24 -17.67
N PRO A 227 -2.38 14.32 -18.97
CA PRO A 227 -1.79 13.22 -19.71
C PRO A 227 -0.31 13.04 -19.38
N ILE A 228 -0.02 12.46 -18.22
CA ILE A 228 1.32 12.39 -17.61
C ILE A 228 2.35 11.76 -18.54
N VAL A 229 2.05 10.61 -19.16
CA VAL A 229 3.00 9.89 -20.03
C VAL A 229 3.33 10.70 -21.31
N PRO A 230 2.36 11.23 -22.07
CA PRO A 230 2.65 12.16 -23.16
C PRO A 230 3.43 13.40 -22.73
N LEU A 231 3.12 13.96 -21.56
CA LEU A 231 3.80 15.12 -21.01
C LEU A 231 5.27 14.81 -20.69
N ALA A 232 5.51 13.75 -19.92
CA ALA A 232 6.86 13.30 -19.59
C ALA A 232 7.68 12.96 -20.84
N THR A 233 7.06 12.36 -21.87
CA THR A 233 7.74 12.10 -23.14
C THR A 233 8.23 13.38 -23.80
N ARG A 234 7.42 14.43 -23.83
CA ARG A 234 7.83 15.73 -24.39
C ARG A 234 8.93 16.38 -23.58
N VAL A 235 8.87 16.27 -22.26
CA VAL A 235 9.91 16.75 -21.34
C VAL A 235 11.23 16.02 -21.58
N ILE A 236 11.21 14.69 -21.68
CA ILE A 236 12.38 13.85 -22.00
C ILE A 236 12.99 14.25 -23.36
N LEU A 237 12.17 14.72 -24.29
CA LEU A 237 12.63 15.24 -25.61
C LEU A 237 13.05 16.73 -25.56
N GLY A 238 13.22 17.31 -24.38
CA GLY A 238 13.78 18.63 -24.15
C GLY A 238 12.79 19.79 -24.07
N LYS A 239 11.45 19.52 -24.00
CA LYS A 239 10.46 20.56 -23.75
C LYS A 239 10.37 20.90 -22.28
N LYS A 240 10.11 22.19 -21.97
CA LYS A 240 9.85 22.65 -20.61
C LYS A 240 8.35 22.62 -20.29
N LEU A 241 8.00 22.35 -19.05
CA LEU A 241 6.60 22.32 -18.57
C LEU A 241 5.85 23.62 -18.90
N LYS A 242 6.49 24.76 -18.70
CA LYS A 242 5.94 26.08 -19.02
C LYS A 242 5.64 26.24 -20.50
N GLU A 243 6.47 25.73 -21.40
CA GLU A 243 6.25 25.74 -22.84
C GLU A 243 5.04 24.89 -23.26
N LEU A 244 4.77 23.85 -22.49
CA LEU A 244 3.67 22.92 -22.73
C LEU A 244 2.33 23.40 -22.15
N GLY A 245 2.34 24.57 -21.47
CA GLY A 245 1.13 25.20 -20.94
C GLY A 245 0.57 24.56 -19.67
N TYR A 246 1.38 23.77 -18.95
CA TYR A 246 0.97 23.15 -17.70
C TYR A 246 1.43 23.97 -16.49
N PRO A 247 0.64 23.98 -15.39
CA PRO A 247 1.05 24.61 -14.14
C PRO A 247 2.29 23.91 -13.58
N THR A 248 3.05 24.63 -12.75
CA THR A 248 4.16 24.07 -11.99
C THR A 248 3.76 23.92 -10.51
N GLY A 249 4.32 22.93 -9.82
CA GLY A 249 3.93 22.58 -8.46
C GLY A 249 2.75 21.61 -8.42
N LEU A 250 1.92 21.72 -7.38
CA LEU A 250 0.71 20.89 -7.23
C LEU A 250 -0.41 21.45 -8.11
N ALA A 251 -0.98 20.60 -8.94
CA ALA A 251 -2.16 20.95 -9.73
C ALA A 251 -3.40 21.07 -8.82
N PRO A 252 -4.42 21.86 -9.25
CA PRO A 252 -5.68 21.95 -8.52
C PRO A 252 -6.34 20.58 -8.31
N GLU A 253 -6.90 20.37 -7.13
CA GLU A 253 -7.61 19.12 -6.81
C GLU A 253 -8.97 19.04 -7.52
N ALA A 254 -9.39 17.84 -7.86
CA ALA A 254 -10.71 17.58 -8.42
C ALA A 254 -11.82 17.80 -7.38
N ASP A 255 -13.03 18.12 -7.86
CA ASP A 255 -14.24 18.27 -7.03
C ASP A 255 -15.00 16.95 -6.80
N TYR A 256 -14.33 15.82 -7.04
CA TYR A 256 -14.81 14.47 -6.82
C TYR A 256 -13.70 13.62 -6.16
N ILE A 257 -14.08 12.47 -5.66
CA ILE A 257 -13.16 11.51 -5.06
C ILE A 257 -13.01 10.31 -5.97
N ALA A 258 -11.75 9.92 -6.17
CA ALA A 258 -11.39 8.76 -6.94
C ALA A 258 -10.61 7.77 -6.05
N ILE A 259 -10.93 6.49 -6.20
CA ILE A 259 -10.32 5.38 -5.44
C ILE A 259 -9.68 4.42 -6.42
N LYS A 260 -8.37 4.23 -6.30
CA LYS A 260 -7.68 3.08 -6.90
C LYS A 260 -7.85 1.89 -5.98
N MET A 261 -8.46 0.82 -6.46
CA MET A 261 -8.62 -0.44 -5.74
C MET A 261 -7.76 -1.51 -6.41
N PRO A 262 -6.84 -2.18 -5.69
CA PRO A 262 -6.08 -3.30 -6.24
C PRO A 262 -7.00 -4.47 -6.58
N VAL A 263 -6.64 -5.20 -7.63
CA VAL A 263 -7.32 -6.43 -8.05
C VAL A 263 -6.34 -7.58 -7.97
N PHE A 264 -6.77 -8.66 -7.33
CA PHE A 264 -5.96 -9.85 -7.11
C PHE A 264 -6.50 -11.04 -7.91
N SER A 265 -5.62 -11.88 -8.41
CA SER A 265 -5.98 -13.12 -9.14
C SER A 265 -5.71 -14.38 -8.29
N PHE A 266 -5.96 -14.31 -7.00
CA PHE A 266 -5.66 -15.41 -6.06
C PHE A 266 -6.42 -16.70 -6.39
N GLU A 267 -7.59 -16.60 -6.99
CA GLU A 267 -8.36 -17.76 -7.43
C GLU A 267 -7.67 -18.55 -8.58
N LYS A 268 -6.75 -17.90 -9.30
CA LYS A 268 -5.98 -18.50 -10.39
C LYS A 268 -4.63 -19.04 -9.95
N ILE A 269 -4.11 -18.59 -8.81
CA ILE A 269 -2.79 -18.96 -8.29
C ILE A 269 -2.97 -19.92 -7.12
N ARG A 270 -2.78 -21.21 -7.35
CA ARG A 270 -2.90 -22.24 -6.32
C ARG A 270 -1.75 -22.11 -5.31
N GLY A 271 -2.08 -22.23 -4.02
CA GLY A 271 -1.10 -22.25 -2.93
C GLY A 271 -0.51 -20.89 -2.54
N ALA A 272 -0.89 -19.77 -3.17
CA ALA A 272 -0.48 -18.45 -2.74
C ALA A 272 -1.22 -18.01 -1.48
N ASP A 273 -0.48 -17.46 -0.51
CA ASP A 273 -1.09 -16.78 0.62
C ASP A 273 -1.57 -15.38 0.18
N ILE A 274 -2.78 -15.04 0.57
CA ILE A 274 -3.46 -13.79 0.22
C ILE A 274 -3.26 -12.68 1.25
N SER A 275 -2.54 -12.95 2.33
CA SER A 275 -2.22 -11.91 3.33
C SER A 275 -1.41 -10.80 2.67
N LEU A 276 -1.83 -9.54 2.89
CA LEU A 276 -1.13 -8.38 2.39
C LEU A 276 0.12 -8.08 3.22
N GLY A 277 1.12 -7.53 2.59
CA GLY A 277 2.39 -7.19 3.21
C GLY A 277 3.27 -6.37 2.25
N PRO A 278 4.57 -6.25 2.55
CA PRO A 278 5.49 -5.46 1.72
C PRO A 278 5.69 -6.02 0.31
N GLU A 279 5.48 -7.33 0.11
CA GLU A 279 5.59 -7.96 -1.22
C GLU A 279 4.31 -7.76 -2.02
N MET A 280 4.46 -7.29 -3.26
CA MET A 280 3.35 -7.04 -4.15
C MET A 280 2.67 -8.30 -4.67
N LYS A 281 1.33 -8.38 -4.57
CA LYS A 281 0.50 -9.52 -4.98
C LYS A 281 -0.60 -9.17 -5.97
N SER A 282 -0.92 -7.89 -6.14
CA SER A 282 -1.96 -7.44 -7.08
C SER A 282 -1.55 -7.69 -8.53
N THR A 283 -2.54 -8.00 -9.36
CA THR A 283 -2.38 -8.27 -10.79
C THR A 283 -3.06 -7.23 -11.68
N GLY A 284 -3.80 -6.32 -11.09
CA GLY A 284 -4.50 -5.24 -11.75
C GLY A 284 -5.07 -4.25 -10.76
N GLU A 285 -5.80 -3.28 -11.28
CA GLU A 285 -6.46 -2.25 -10.49
C GLU A 285 -7.79 -1.85 -11.12
N CYS A 286 -8.70 -1.33 -10.33
CA CYS A 286 -9.94 -0.71 -10.80
C CYS A 286 -10.14 0.67 -10.17
N LEU A 287 -11.01 1.46 -10.78
CA LEU A 287 -11.34 2.81 -10.38
C LEU A 287 -12.77 2.87 -9.83
N GLY A 288 -12.91 3.39 -8.60
CA GLY A 288 -14.16 3.91 -8.07
C GLY A 288 -14.13 5.42 -8.09
N ILE A 289 -15.19 6.08 -8.58
CA ILE A 289 -15.28 7.54 -8.65
C ILE A 289 -16.67 8.04 -8.29
N ALA A 290 -16.75 9.04 -7.41
CA ALA A 290 -18.00 9.66 -6.97
C ALA A 290 -17.76 11.05 -6.36
N LYS A 291 -18.84 11.75 -6.02
CA LYS A 291 -18.76 13.01 -5.28
C LYS A 291 -18.45 12.84 -3.79
N THR A 292 -18.65 11.65 -3.25
CA THR A 292 -18.36 11.34 -1.85
C THR A 292 -17.40 10.16 -1.73
N PHE A 293 -16.59 10.17 -0.67
CA PHE A 293 -15.64 9.10 -0.37
C PHE A 293 -16.32 7.73 -0.27
N ASN A 294 -17.40 7.64 0.50
CA ASN A 294 -18.08 6.37 0.75
C ASN A 294 -18.65 5.74 -0.53
N GLU A 295 -19.24 6.55 -1.41
CA GLU A 295 -19.75 6.08 -2.69
C GLU A 295 -18.63 5.68 -3.66
N ALA A 296 -17.55 6.47 -3.74
CA ALA A 296 -16.39 6.12 -4.55
C ALA A 296 -15.77 4.79 -4.10
N LEU A 297 -15.62 4.61 -2.78
CA LEU A 297 -15.09 3.41 -2.17
C LEU A 297 -16.00 2.19 -2.42
N TYR A 298 -17.32 2.35 -2.28
CA TYR A 298 -18.28 1.30 -2.61
C TYR A 298 -18.15 0.83 -4.05
N LYS A 299 -18.08 1.77 -5.00
CA LYS A 299 -17.89 1.46 -6.42
C LYS A 299 -16.57 0.75 -6.68
N ALA A 300 -15.51 1.16 -5.99
CA ALA A 300 -14.19 0.54 -6.10
C ALA A 300 -14.23 -0.92 -5.60
N PHE A 301 -14.85 -1.20 -4.46
CA PHE A 301 -15.03 -2.56 -3.96
C PHE A 301 -15.79 -3.44 -4.95
N ILE A 302 -16.90 -2.96 -5.47
CA ILE A 302 -17.68 -3.71 -6.47
C ILE A 302 -16.88 -3.92 -7.77
N GLY A 303 -16.16 -2.89 -8.23
CA GLY A 303 -15.29 -2.97 -9.39
C GLY A 303 -14.13 -3.95 -9.23
N ALA A 304 -13.60 -4.11 -8.02
CA ALA A 304 -12.59 -5.11 -7.69
C ALA A 304 -13.13 -6.53 -7.50
N GLY A 305 -14.44 -6.73 -7.62
CA GLY A 305 -15.07 -8.04 -7.55
C GLY A 305 -15.57 -8.45 -6.17
N ILE A 306 -15.60 -7.53 -5.20
CA ILE A 306 -16.28 -7.77 -3.92
C ILE A 306 -17.77 -8.01 -4.19
N LYS A 307 -18.22 -9.20 -3.83
CA LYS A 307 -19.62 -9.61 -4.04
C LYS A 307 -20.53 -9.04 -2.96
N LEU A 308 -21.70 -8.58 -3.37
CA LEU A 308 -22.74 -8.18 -2.42
C LEU A 308 -23.17 -9.38 -1.55
N PRO A 309 -23.43 -9.16 -0.25
CA PRO A 309 -23.78 -10.23 0.65
C PRO A 309 -25.15 -10.82 0.30
N LYS A 310 -25.25 -12.16 0.35
CA LYS A 310 -26.49 -12.89 0.16
C LYS A 310 -27.18 -13.21 1.49
N HIS A 311 -26.37 -13.56 2.50
CA HIS A 311 -26.83 -14.04 3.79
C HIS A 311 -26.49 -13.07 4.94
N LYS A 312 -25.58 -12.13 4.70
CA LYS A 312 -24.98 -11.26 5.72
C LYS A 312 -24.37 -12.06 6.87
N ASN A 313 -23.68 -13.14 6.54
CA ASN A 313 -22.91 -13.93 7.49
C ASN A 313 -21.41 -13.70 7.23
N MET A 314 -20.65 -13.48 8.29
CA MET A 314 -19.21 -13.30 8.19
C MET A 314 -18.46 -14.14 9.21
N ILE A 315 -17.22 -14.48 8.88
CA ILE A 315 -16.24 -15.03 9.80
C ILE A 315 -15.26 -13.92 10.19
N MET A 316 -14.94 -13.84 11.47
CA MET A 316 -13.92 -12.94 11.99
C MET A 316 -12.93 -13.72 12.84
N THR A 317 -11.67 -13.79 12.39
CA THR A 317 -10.55 -14.41 13.11
C THR A 317 -9.42 -13.39 13.18
N LEU A 318 -9.08 -12.96 14.38
CA LEU A 318 -8.16 -11.84 14.57
C LEU A 318 -6.96 -12.27 15.43
N LYS A 319 -5.76 -11.83 15.03
CA LYS A 319 -4.59 -11.87 15.90
C LYS A 319 -4.81 -11.01 17.13
N ASP A 320 -4.08 -11.26 18.21
CA ASP A 320 -4.34 -10.62 19.50
C ASP A 320 -4.23 -9.09 19.45
N ALA A 321 -3.27 -8.56 18.71
CA ALA A 321 -3.08 -7.12 18.55
C ALA A 321 -4.25 -6.39 17.86
N ASP A 322 -5.03 -7.10 17.03
CA ASP A 322 -6.12 -6.49 16.25
C ASP A 322 -7.50 -6.66 16.91
N LYS A 323 -7.58 -7.39 18.03
CA LYS A 323 -8.87 -7.72 18.66
C LYS A 323 -9.59 -6.50 19.22
N GLU A 324 -8.87 -5.54 19.79
CA GLU A 324 -9.47 -4.32 20.32
C GLU A 324 -10.11 -3.48 19.22
N GLU A 325 -9.38 -3.23 18.14
CA GLU A 325 -9.89 -2.57 16.94
C GLU A 325 -11.05 -3.36 16.30
N GLY A 326 -10.96 -4.68 16.34
CA GLY A 326 -11.98 -5.59 15.83
C GLY A 326 -13.32 -5.46 16.50
N ILE A 327 -13.40 -5.04 17.77
CA ILE A 327 -14.65 -4.81 18.49
C ILE A 327 -15.49 -3.73 17.80
N GLU A 328 -14.87 -2.59 17.48
CA GLU A 328 -15.59 -1.48 16.83
C GLU A 328 -16.10 -1.89 15.44
N ILE A 329 -15.25 -2.53 14.65
CA ILE A 329 -15.61 -3.00 13.30
C ILE A 329 -16.72 -4.05 13.37
N ALA A 330 -16.64 -4.99 14.30
CA ALA A 330 -17.66 -6.02 14.50
C ALA A 330 -19.05 -5.42 14.87
N ARG A 331 -19.06 -4.43 15.78
CA ARG A 331 -20.30 -3.71 16.13
C ARG A 331 -20.97 -3.05 14.93
N ARG A 332 -20.16 -2.46 14.06
CA ARG A 332 -20.65 -1.79 12.85
C ARG A 332 -21.23 -2.79 11.86
N PHE A 333 -20.55 -3.91 11.62
CA PHE A 333 -21.10 -5.00 10.80
C PHE A 333 -22.38 -5.58 11.39
N GLU A 334 -22.44 -5.81 12.69
CA GLU A 334 -23.66 -6.27 13.40
C GLU A 334 -24.81 -5.28 13.19
N LYS A 335 -24.55 -3.97 13.34
CA LYS A 335 -25.57 -2.91 13.16
C LYS A 335 -26.19 -2.91 11.77
N ILE A 336 -25.42 -3.23 10.73
CA ILE A 336 -25.92 -3.35 9.35
C ILE A 336 -26.48 -4.75 9.04
N GLY A 337 -26.61 -5.61 10.06
CA GLY A 337 -27.31 -6.89 10.01
C GLY A 337 -26.44 -8.11 9.69
N TYR A 338 -25.13 -8.03 9.84
CA TYR A 338 -24.27 -9.22 9.71
C TYR A 338 -24.31 -10.08 10.98
N ARG A 339 -24.30 -11.40 10.77
CA ARG A 339 -24.04 -12.40 11.84
C ARG A 339 -22.55 -12.71 11.82
N ILE A 340 -21.94 -12.66 13.00
CA ILE A 340 -20.48 -12.82 13.15
C ILE A 340 -20.19 -14.18 13.74
N TYR A 341 -19.45 -15.02 13.01
CA TYR A 341 -18.89 -16.29 13.45
C TYR A 341 -17.42 -16.08 13.79
N ALA A 342 -16.96 -16.56 14.92
CA ALA A 342 -15.60 -16.34 15.36
C ALA A 342 -15.03 -17.56 16.12
N THR A 343 -13.71 -17.76 16.06
CA THR A 343 -13.02 -18.75 16.90
C THR A 343 -13.03 -18.32 18.37
N ARG A 344 -12.77 -19.27 19.28
CA ARG A 344 -12.86 -19.08 20.74
C ARG A 344 -12.24 -17.77 21.24
N GLY A 345 -11.01 -17.46 20.81
CA GLY A 345 -10.29 -16.25 21.27
C GLY A 345 -10.96 -14.96 20.85
N THR A 346 -11.27 -14.82 19.55
CA THR A 346 -11.94 -13.66 19.00
C THR A 346 -13.39 -13.55 19.51
N ALA A 347 -14.14 -14.66 19.53
CA ALA A 347 -15.50 -14.68 20.04
C ALA A 347 -15.60 -14.21 21.49
N LYS A 348 -14.67 -14.66 22.36
CA LYS A 348 -14.63 -14.24 23.76
C LYS A 348 -14.52 -12.72 23.89
N VAL A 349 -13.54 -12.12 23.21
CA VAL A 349 -13.33 -10.65 23.27
C VAL A 349 -14.51 -9.87 22.74
N LEU A 350 -15.10 -10.30 21.62
CA LEU A 350 -16.26 -9.66 21.03
C LEU A 350 -17.48 -9.75 21.95
N GLN A 351 -17.74 -10.94 22.55
CA GLN A 351 -18.87 -11.17 23.48
C GLN A 351 -18.71 -10.36 24.77
N GLU A 352 -17.51 -10.30 25.34
CA GLU A 352 -17.22 -9.48 26.53
C GLU A 352 -17.45 -7.99 26.27
N ALA A 353 -17.26 -7.55 25.02
CA ALA A 353 -17.57 -6.20 24.57
C ALA A 353 -19.05 -5.98 24.15
N GLY A 354 -19.91 -6.99 24.29
CA GLY A 354 -21.35 -6.90 23.99
C GLY A 354 -21.72 -7.09 22.52
N VAL A 355 -20.83 -7.63 21.67
CA VAL A 355 -21.12 -8.02 20.28
C VAL A 355 -21.65 -9.45 20.26
N ASN A 356 -22.74 -9.73 19.51
CA ASN A 356 -23.32 -11.06 19.39
C ASN A 356 -22.52 -11.97 18.45
N ALA A 357 -21.29 -12.32 18.86
CA ALA A 357 -20.45 -13.22 18.10
C ALA A 357 -20.81 -14.69 18.39
N ILE A 358 -21.00 -15.48 17.36
CA ILE A 358 -21.27 -16.91 17.44
C ILE A 358 -19.94 -17.67 17.49
N ARG A 359 -19.66 -18.29 18.64
CA ARG A 359 -18.48 -19.11 18.77
C ARG A 359 -18.55 -20.34 17.86
N THR A 360 -17.53 -20.55 17.06
CA THR A 360 -17.39 -21.67 16.12
C THR A 360 -16.09 -22.42 16.38
N ASN A 361 -16.09 -23.71 16.12
CA ASN A 361 -14.93 -24.57 16.28
C ASN A 361 -13.81 -24.20 15.27
N LYS A 362 -12.53 -24.39 15.70
CA LYS A 362 -11.37 -24.33 14.81
C LYS A 362 -11.41 -25.48 13.81
N ILE A 363 -10.58 -25.40 12.78
CA ILE A 363 -10.49 -26.35 11.66
C ILE A 363 -10.23 -27.80 12.14
N GLU A 364 -9.39 -27.98 13.14
CA GLU A 364 -9.01 -29.30 13.69
C GLU A 364 -10.02 -29.88 14.69
N GLN A 365 -11.08 -29.13 14.98
CA GLN A 365 -12.12 -29.53 15.94
C GLN A 365 -13.32 -30.16 15.24
N GLU A 366 -14.25 -30.74 16.05
CA GLU A 366 -15.46 -31.37 15.53
C GLU A 366 -16.32 -30.41 14.70
N SER A 367 -16.98 -30.97 13.68
CA SER A 367 -17.99 -30.28 12.85
C SER A 367 -19.24 -29.90 13.71
N PRO A 368 -19.84 -28.71 13.46
CA PRO A 368 -19.46 -27.72 12.46
C PRO A 368 -18.30 -26.82 12.88
N ASN A 369 -17.33 -26.67 12.01
CA ASN A 369 -16.18 -25.78 12.16
C ASN A 369 -16.21 -24.65 11.10
N LEU A 370 -15.20 -23.77 11.09
CA LEU A 370 -15.15 -22.63 10.16
C LEU A 370 -15.13 -23.06 8.69
N LEU A 371 -14.44 -24.16 8.34
CA LEU A 371 -14.39 -24.63 6.96
C LEU A 371 -15.75 -25.15 6.49
N ASP A 372 -16.50 -25.84 7.37
CA ASP A 372 -17.85 -26.31 7.05
C ASP A 372 -18.80 -25.16 6.71
N LEU A 373 -18.66 -24.03 7.41
CA LEU A 373 -19.45 -22.82 7.11
C LEU A 373 -19.12 -22.24 5.74
N ILE A 374 -17.82 -22.18 5.39
CA ILE A 374 -17.35 -21.67 4.09
C ILE A 374 -17.78 -22.59 2.96
N LEU A 375 -17.48 -23.90 3.06
CA LEU A 375 -17.81 -24.92 2.07
C LEU A 375 -19.32 -25.09 1.91
N GLY A 376 -20.09 -24.86 2.97
CA GLY A 376 -21.54 -24.85 2.94
C GLY A 376 -22.16 -23.59 2.30
N HIS A 377 -21.35 -22.69 1.73
CA HIS A 377 -21.77 -21.44 1.08
C HIS A 377 -22.67 -20.55 1.97
N LYS A 378 -22.44 -20.58 3.29
CA LYS A 378 -23.21 -19.81 4.27
C LYS A 378 -22.58 -18.47 4.61
N ILE A 379 -21.34 -18.23 4.16
CA ILE A 379 -20.53 -17.07 4.49
C ILE A 379 -20.37 -16.18 3.26
N ASP A 380 -20.49 -14.88 3.46
CA ASP A 380 -20.31 -13.86 2.42
C ASP A 380 -18.97 -13.11 2.55
N LEU A 381 -18.40 -13.06 3.77
CA LEU A 381 -17.20 -12.30 4.07
C LEU A 381 -16.35 -13.02 5.13
N VAL A 382 -15.07 -13.06 4.92
CA VAL A 382 -14.06 -13.47 5.91
C VAL A 382 -13.16 -12.28 6.20
N ILE A 383 -13.01 -11.92 7.48
CA ILE A 383 -11.97 -11.03 7.98
C ILE A 383 -11.03 -11.91 8.79
N ASP A 384 -9.81 -12.10 8.28
CA ASP A 384 -8.81 -12.95 8.89
C ASP A 384 -7.47 -12.23 8.90
N THR A 385 -7.08 -11.68 10.07
CA THR A 385 -5.78 -11.02 10.21
C THR A 385 -4.71 -12.05 10.56
N PRO A 386 -3.64 -12.16 9.72
CA PRO A 386 -2.62 -13.18 9.91
C PRO A 386 -1.88 -12.98 11.23
N SER A 387 -1.74 -14.08 12.01
CA SER A 387 -0.85 -14.15 13.17
C SER A 387 0.51 -14.64 12.72
N GLN A 388 1.57 -14.18 13.38
CA GLN A 388 2.94 -14.64 13.15
C GLN A 388 3.16 -16.02 13.80
N GLY A 389 4.07 -16.82 13.23
CA GLY A 389 4.44 -18.16 13.70
C GLY A 389 3.87 -19.31 12.87
N VAL A 390 4.65 -20.40 12.76
CA VAL A 390 4.40 -21.51 11.82
C VAL A 390 3.10 -22.26 12.12
N GLU A 391 2.71 -22.43 13.38
CA GLU A 391 1.50 -23.19 13.75
C GLU A 391 0.21 -22.40 13.52
N HIS A 392 0.22 -21.10 13.80
CA HIS A 392 -0.96 -20.25 13.63
C HIS A 392 -1.19 -19.82 12.17
N SER A 393 -0.14 -19.82 11.35
CA SER A 393 -0.24 -19.49 9.92
C SER A 393 -1.02 -20.55 9.13
N ARG A 394 -1.01 -21.81 9.56
CA ARG A 394 -1.62 -22.92 8.82
C ARG A 394 -3.15 -22.86 8.82
N ASP A 395 -3.78 -22.61 9.97
CA ASP A 395 -5.24 -22.52 10.07
C ASP A 395 -5.76 -21.29 9.33
N GLY A 396 -5.16 -20.11 9.55
CA GLY A 396 -5.51 -18.89 8.84
C GLY A 396 -5.32 -19.03 7.32
N PHE A 397 -4.21 -19.61 6.88
CA PHE A 397 -3.99 -19.90 5.46
C PHE A 397 -5.10 -20.77 4.87
N LEU A 398 -5.49 -21.85 5.55
CA LEU A 398 -6.56 -22.73 5.07
C LEU A 398 -7.92 -22.02 5.02
N ILE A 399 -8.26 -21.20 6.01
CA ILE A 399 -9.49 -20.39 6.03
C ILE A 399 -9.49 -19.45 4.83
N ARG A 400 -8.45 -18.66 4.66
CA ARG A 400 -8.33 -17.68 3.57
C ARG A 400 -8.38 -18.37 2.21
N ARG A 401 -7.62 -19.46 2.06
CA ARG A 401 -7.55 -20.20 0.80
C ARG A 401 -8.89 -20.83 0.43
N THR A 402 -9.55 -21.52 1.37
CA THR A 402 -10.87 -22.11 1.14
C THR A 402 -11.92 -21.05 0.79
N ALA A 403 -11.88 -19.89 1.46
CA ALA A 403 -12.78 -18.79 1.16
C ALA A 403 -12.62 -18.29 -0.29
N ILE A 404 -11.39 -18.06 -0.74
CA ILE A 404 -11.11 -17.64 -2.13
C ILE A 404 -11.57 -18.70 -3.14
N GLU A 405 -11.25 -19.97 -2.90
CA GLU A 405 -11.62 -21.06 -3.81
C GLU A 405 -13.15 -21.27 -3.90
N THR A 406 -13.88 -20.93 -2.86
CA THR A 406 -15.35 -20.96 -2.85
C THR A 406 -16.00 -19.63 -3.28
N GLY A 407 -15.17 -18.63 -3.61
CA GLY A 407 -15.61 -17.32 -4.06
C GLY A 407 -16.22 -16.46 -2.97
N VAL A 408 -15.80 -16.66 -1.72
CA VAL A 408 -16.12 -15.80 -0.58
C VAL A 408 -15.13 -14.63 -0.52
N ASN A 409 -15.62 -13.43 -0.20
CA ASN A 409 -14.76 -12.26 -0.05
C ASN A 409 -13.85 -12.42 1.18
N VAL A 410 -12.57 -12.07 1.04
CA VAL A 410 -11.59 -12.14 2.14
C VAL A 410 -10.88 -10.82 2.30
N LEU A 411 -10.78 -10.34 3.53
CA LEU A 411 -9.99 -9.18 3.93
C LEU A 411 -8.98 -9.59 4.99
N THR A 412 -7.73 -9.17 4.82
CA THR A 412 -6.62 -9.54 5.71
C THR A 412 -6.05 -8.34 6.47
N ALA A 413 -6.57 -7.13 6.23
CA ALA A 413 -6.19 -5.90 6.93
C ALA A 413 -7.40 -5.25 7.59
N MET A 414 -7.21 -4.76 8.82
CA MET A 414 -8.28 -4.11 9.59
C MET A 414 -8.71 -2.78 8.96
N ASP A 415 -7.77 -2.04 8.38
CA ASP A 415 -8.07 -0.78 7.69
C ASP A 415 -9.00 -1.00 6.48
N THR A 416 -8.75 -2.05 5.69
CA THR A 416 -9.63 -2.44 4.57
C THR A 416 -11.02 -2.88 5.08
N ALA A 417 -11.08 -3.61 6.21
CA ALA A 417 -12.34 -4.02 6.81
C ALA A 417 -13.14 -2.82 7.34
N ARG A 418 -12.46 -1.86 7.96
CA ARG A 418 -13.04 -0.59 8.40
C ARG A 418 -13.56 0.22 7.21
N ALA A 419 -12.80 0.30 6.14
CA ALA A 419 -13.18 0.99 4.91
C ALA A 419 -14.43 0.34 4.30
N LEU A 420 -14.49 -1.00 4.22
CA LEU A 420 -15.65 -1.71 3.70
C LEU A 420 -16.91 -1.43 4.52
N VAL A 421 -16.88 -1.57 5.84
CA VAL A 421 -18.07 -1.33 6.68
C VAL A 421 -18.49 0.13 6.60
N THR A 422 -17.55 1.08 6.59
CA THR A 422 -17.83 2.52 6.42
C THR A 422 -18.58 2.78 5.11
N SER A 423 -18.12 2.19 4.04
CA SER A 423 -18.75 2.30 2.72
C SER A 423 -20.17 1.70 2.72
N LEU A 424 -20.35 0.51 3.30
CA LEU A 424 -21.66 -0.18 3.36
C LEU A 424 -22.69 0.57 4.22
N GLU A 425 -22.26 1.20 5.32
CA GLU A 425 -23.16 1.98 6.21
C GLU A 425 -23.66 3.27 5.58
N ASN A 426 -22.81 3.92 4.77
CA ASN A 426 -23.02 5.29 4.32
C ASN A 426 -23.36 5.42 2.84
N THR A 427 -23.54 4.31 2.11
CA THR A 427 -23.87 4.34 0.68
C THR A 427 -25.30 3.85 0.43
N ASP A 428 -26.12 4.73 -0.15
CA ASP A 428 -27.45 4.33 -0.67
C ASP A 428 -27.27 3.75 -2.09
N ILE A 429 -27.26 2.42 -2.17
CA ILE A 429 -27.07 1.69 -3.44
C ILE A 429 -28.11 2.09 -4.52
N LYS A 430 -29.27 2.60 -4.12
CA LYS A 430 -30.33 2.99 -5.05
C LYS A 430 -30.11 4.38 -5.65
N LYS A 431 -29.18 5.14 -5.10
CA LYS A 431 -28.90 6.55 -5.48
C LYS A 431 -27.45 6.78 -5.93
N LEU A 432 -26.80 5.75 -6.47
CA LEU A 432 -25.44 5.90 -6.96
C LEU A 432 -25.38 6.94 -8.07
N THR A 433 -24.40 7.84 -7.98
CA THR A 433 -24.13 8.88 -8.98
C THR A 433 -23.25 8.32 -10.10
N LEU A 434 -23.32 8.93 -11.28
CA LEU A 434 -22.43 8.61 -12.40
C LEU A 434 -21.53 9.81 -12.68
N ILE A 435 -20.24 9.56 -12.84
CA ILE A 435 -19.26 10.53 -13.32
C ILE A 435 -18.67 9.96 -14.60
N ASP A 436 -18.82 10.72 -15.68
CA ASP A 436 -18.22 10.37 -16.96
C ASP A 436 -16.74 10.78 -16.96
N ILE A 437 -15.86 9.78 -16.83
CA ILE A 437 -14.42 10.00 -16.78
C ILE A 437 -13.85 10.55 -18.09
N ALA A 438 -14.56 10.40 -19.20
CA ALA A 438 -14.15 10.99 -20.48
C ALA A 438 -14.34 12.51 -20.52
N THR A 439 -15.17 13.07 -19.63
CA THR A 439 -15.41 14.49 -19.50
C THR A 439 -14.52 15.17 -18.46
N VAL A 440 -13.67 14.43 -17.77
CA VAL A 440 -12.64 15.00 -16.88
C VAL A 440 -11.70 15.84 -17.73
N LYS A 441 -11.78 17.14 -17.53
CA LYS A 441 -11.00 18.11 -18.31
C LYS A 441 -9.56 18.13 -17.85
N ASN A 442 -8.65 18.14 -18.81
CA ASN A 442 -7.27 18.57 -18.58
C ASN A 442 -7.28 20.04 -18.11
N ILE A 443 -6.48 20.34 -17.13
CA ILE A 443 -6.25 21.69 -16.62
C ILE A 443 -5.38 22.44 -17.62
#